data_a780b5b5607606237f295f0d8109ed34
#
_entry.id   a780b5b5607606237f295f0d8109ed34
#
_cell.length_a   1.000
_cell.length_b   1.000
_cell.length_c   1.000
_cell.angle_alpha   90.00
_cell.angle_beta   90.00
_cell.angle_gamma   90.00
#
_symmetry.space_group_name_H-M   'P 1'
#
loop_
_entity.id
_entity.type
_entity.pdbx_description
1 polymer ?
#
loop_
_entity_poly.entity_id
_entity_poly.type
_entity_poly.pdbx_seq_one_letter_code
_entity_poly.pdbx_strand_id
1 'polypeptide(L)'
;SKSSNPNFKEGDLVRGFGEWADYANVDSDSFLVLEEGLDHEEAYLSALGLNGWTAYVGVMEVGKPKPGENFLVSAAAGATGSLAGQIAKKAGCRVIGLAGSKEKCDWLVDDLGFDVAINYKEENLDSALKKYCPEGIDIYFDNVAGDVLNTVMANLALNARIPLSGLLAQYNEKGARLPGPDNFDQLLMKRATITGFFCPDFLEDGPRIEALLSEWYKEGSLKFKADVTIGLENVLVAYKKIFTGENIGKTLVNWNSTSSGVAVGLILKSGTSAGGNTSITTCRIYDPSATVSNLIEAGVSN
;
A
#
# COMPACT_ATOMS: atom_id res chain seq x y z
N SER A 1 27.42 4.75 -10.44
CA SER A 1 27.68 3.32 -10.26
C SER A 1 27.91 2.66 -11.63
N LYS A 2 28.66 1.57 -11.65
CA LYS A 2 28.91 0.81 -12.88
C LYS A 2 28.04 -0.43 -12.84
N SER A 3 27.30 -0.70 -13.91
CA SER A 3 26.63 -1.97 -14.12
C SER A 3 27.44 -2.85 -15.07
N SER A 4 27.55 -4.13 -14.76
CA SER A 4 28.06 -5.13 -15.71
C SER A 4 26.99 -5.60 -16.71
N ASN A 5 25.73 -5.30 -16.44
CA ASN A 5 24.60 -5.61 -17.33
C ASN A 5 24.40 -4.45 -18.31
N PRO A 6 24.47 -4.71 -19.65
CA PRO A 6 24.38 -3.67 -20.67
C PRO A 6 23.00 -3.00 -20.75
N ASN A 7 21.97 -3.58 -20.12
CA ASN A 7 20.63 -3.01 -20.08
C ASN A 7 20.49 -1.86 -19.07
N PHE A 8 21.51 -1.61 -18.23
CA PHE A 8 21.53 -0.55 -17.24
C PHE A 8 22.63 0.46 -17.53
N LYS A 9 22.26 1.72 -17.61
CA LYS A 9 23.17 2.84 -17.83
C LYS A 9 23.31 3.67 -16.58
N GLU A 10 24.41 4.37 -16.46
CA GLU A 10 24.57 5.42 -15.46
C GLU A 10 23.51 6.52 -15.65
N GLY A 11 22.84 6.90 -14.57
CA GLY A 11 21.73 7.86 -14.59
C GLY A 11 20.34 7.24 -14.72
N ASP A 12 20.24 5.96 -15.07
CA ASP A 12 18.95 5.28 -15.13
C ASP A 12 18.25 5.32 -13.76
N LEU A 13 16.97 5.62 -13.78
CA LEU A 13 16.09 5.41 -12.63
C LEU A 13 15.65 3.95 -12.61
N VAL A 14 15.85 3.28 -11.50
CA VAL A 14 15.52 1.85 -11.38
C VAL A 14 14.66 1.58 -10.15
N ARG A 15 13.84 0.53 -10.22
CA ARG A 15 13.02 0.03 -9.11
C ARG A 15 13.34 -1.43 -8.84
N GLY A 16 13.48 -1.78 -7.57
CA GLY A 16 13.71 -3.16 -7.14
C GLY A 16 13.67 -3.32 -5.64
N PHE A 17 13.96 -4.52 -5.16
CA PHE A 17 14.10 -4.80 -3.73
C PHE A 17 15.56 -4.57 -3.32
N GLY A 18 15.77 -3.77 -2.28
CA GLY A 18 17.08 -3.42 -1.79
C GLY A 18 17.12 -3.21 -0.28
N GLU A 19 18.31 -2.95 0.23
CA GLU A 19 18.56 -2.59 1.63
C GLU A 19 18.33 -1.08 1.85
N TRP A 20 18.16 -0.69 3.10
CA TRP A 20 18.17 0.72 3.51
C TRP A 20 19.62 1.20 3.66
N ALA A 21 20.21 1.60 2.57
CA ALA A 21 21.59 2.01 2.50
C ALA A 21 21.80 3.09 1.42
N ASP A 22 22.83 3.92 1.58
CA ASP A 22 23.20 4.92 0.58
C ASP A 22 23.64 4.28 -0.73
N TYR A 23 24.27 3.11 -0.64
CA TYR A 23 24.72 2.29 -1.77
C TYR A 23 24.39 0.83 -1.51
N ALA A 24 23.94 0.15 -2.53
CA ALA A 24 23.71 -1.29 -2.49
C ALA A 24 24.32 -1.96 -3.72
N ASN A 25 24.92 -3.11 -3.51
CA ASN A 25 25.30 -4.00 -4.60
C ASN A 25 24.15 -4.99 -4.81
N VAL A 26 23.47 -4.88 -5.95
CA VAL A 26 22.23 -5.61 -6.20
C VAL A 26 22.34 -6.47 -7.45
N ASP A 27 21.57 -7.55 -7.49
CA ASP A 27 21.40 -8.34 -8.68
C ASP A 27 20.51 -7.59 -9.67
N SER A 28 21.03 -7.37 -10.89
CA SER A 28 20.31 -6.63 -11.93
C SER A 28 18.97 -7.29 -12.32
N ASP A 29 18.83 -8.61 -12.16
CA ASP A 29 17.61 -9.34 -12.50
C ASP A 29 16.45 -9.04 -11.55
N SER A 30 16.77 -8.46 -10.38
CA SER A 30 15.77 -8.00 -9.39
C SER A 30 15.35 -6.53 -9.54
N PHE A 31 15.91 -5.83 -10.55
CA PHE A 31 15.65 -4.42 -10.80
C PHE A 31 15.08 -4.19 -12.20
N LEU A 32 14.19 -3.21 -12.29
CA LEU A 32 13.59 -2.74 -13.55
C LEU A 32 14.01 -1.30 -13.79
N VAL A 33 14.43 -0.99 -15.01
CA VAL A 33 14.62 0.40 -15.46
C VAL A 33 13.23 1.01 -15.64
N LEU A 34 13.03 2.19 -15.08
CA LEU A 34 11.77 2.93 -15.18
C LEU A 34 11.80 3.86 -16.38
N GLU A 35 10.63 4.05 -16.99
CA GLU A 35 10.47 5.02 -18.07
C GLU A 35 10.71 6.45 -17.54
N GLU A 36 11.48 7.24 -18.29
CA GLU A 36 11.66 8.65 -18.02
C GLU A 36 10.38 9.43 -18.32
N GLY A 37 10.11 10.49 -17.54
CA GLY A 37 9.08 11.48 -17.88
C GLY A 37 7.74 11.33 -17.17
N LEU A 38 7.64 10.52 -16.12
CA LEU A 38 6.53 10.66 -15.16
C LEU A 38 6.80 11.85 -14.22
N ASP A 39 5.79 12.69 -14.03
CA ASP A 39 5.88 13.88 -13.17
C ASP A 39 6.17 13.52 -11.70
N HIS A 40 5.89 12.26 -11.29
CA HIS A 40 6.06 11.76 -9.92
C HIS A 40 6.66 10.34 -9.93
N GLU A 41 7.98 10.27 -9.75
CA GLU A 41 8.72 8.99 -9.65
C GLU A 41 8.21 8.11 -8.50
N GLU A 42 7.65 8.71 -7.46
CA GLU A 42 7.06 8.02 -6.31
C GLU A 42 5.85 7.14 -6.66
N ALA A 43 5.20 7.39 -7.82
CA ALA A 43 4.11 6.57 -8.30
C ALA A 43 4.53 5.10 -8.47
N TYR A 44 5.78 4.85 -8.90
CA TYR A 44 6.33 3.49 -9.04
C TYR A 44 6.52 2.76 -7.70
N LEU A 45 6.54 3.49 -6.58
CA LEU A 45 6.58 2.92 -5.24
C LEU A 45 5.19 2.77 -4.62
N SER A 46 4.15 3.26 -5.27
CA SER A 46 2.77 3.25 -4.79
C SER A 46 1.80 2.74 -5.86
N ALA A 47 1.19 3.65 -6.61
CA ALA A 47 0.11 3.35 -7.56
C ALA A 47 0.54 2.41 -8.70
N LEU A 48 1.75 2.59 -9.22
CA LEU A 48 2.33 1.79 -10.30
C LEU A 48 3.24 0.67 -9.79
N GLY A 49 3.31 0.48 -8.48
CA GLY A 49 4.12 -0.54 -7.83
C GLY A 49 3.29 -1.57 -7.08
N LEU A 50 3.93 -2.22 -6.10
CA LEU A 50 3.35 -3.31 -5.33
C LEU A 50 2.00 -2.96 -4.68
N ASN A 51 1.81 -1.71 -4.23
CA ASN A 51 0.54 -1.30 -3.61
C ASN A 51 -0.61 -1.26 -4.63
N GLY A 52 -0.35 -0.73 -5.85
CA GLY A 52 -1.32 -0.75 -6.93
C GLY A 52 -1.66 -2.16 -7.40
N TRP A 53 -0.64 -3.02 -7.57
CA TRP A 53 -0.84 -4.43 -7.91
C TRP A 53 -1.65 -5.17 -6.84
N THR A 54 -1.29 -5.02 -5.57
CA THR A 54 -2.02 -5.62 -4.45
C THR A 54 -3.49 -5.16 -4.42
N ALA A 55 -3.71 -3.86 -4.61
CA ALA A 55 -5.05 -3.30 -4.68
C ALA A 55 -5.85 -3.89 -5.86
N TYR A 56 -5.25 -3.94 -7.05
CA TYR A 56 -5.89 -4.50 -8.24
C TYR A 56 -6.26 -5.98 -8.06
N VAL A 57 -5.28 -6.80 -7.68
CA VAL A 57 -5.49 -8.24 -7.48
C VAL A 57 -6.56 -8.49 -6.42
N GLY A 58 -6.45 -7.84 -5.25
CA GLY A 58 -7.41 -8.05 -4.17
C GLY A 58 -8.82 -7.58 -4.51
N VAL A 59 -8.97 -6.49 -5.29
CA VAL A 59 -10.29 -6.02 -5.73
C VAL A 59 -10.81 -6.86 -6.88
N MET A 60 -10.06 -6.98 -7.98
CA MET A 60 -10.60 -7.52 -9.24
C MET A 60 -10.55 -9.05 -9.30
N GLU A 61 -9.46 -9.67 -8.84
CA GLU A 61 -9.29 -11.13 -8.98
C GLU A 61 -9.87 -11.89 -7.78
N VAL A 62 -9.79 -11.31 -6.58
CA VAL A 62 -10.28 -11.95 -5.34
C VAL A 62 -11.67 -11.45 -4.96
N GLY A 63 -11.85 -10.14 -4.90
CA GLY A 63 -13.13 -9.50 -4.53
C GLY A 63 -14.21 -9.66 -5.60
N LYS A 64 -13.83 -9.65 -6.88
CA LYS A 64 -14.72 -9.83 -8.04
C LYS A 64 -15.96 -8.95 -7.95
N PRO A 65 -15.79 -7.62 -7.89
CA PRO A 65 -16.85 -6.68 -7.63
C PRO A 65 -17.90 -6.66 -8.74
N LYS A 66 -19.14 -6.37 -8.35
CA LYS A 66 -20.23 -6.13 -9.28
C LYS A 66 -20.74 -4.70 -9.09
N PRO A 67 -21.19 -4.02 -10.16
CA PRO A 67 -21.77 -2.69 -10.04
C PRO A 67 -22.91 -2.65 -9.01
N GLY A 68 -22.89 -1.61 -8.16
CA GLY A 68 -23.87 -1.38 -7.11
C GLY A 68 -23.59 -2.07 -5.77
N GLU A 69 -22.59 -2.98 -5.69
CA GLU A 69 -22.20 -3.60 -4.42
C GLU A 69 -21.58 -2.61 -3.44
N ASN A 70 -21.80 -2.81 -2.14
CA ASN A 70 -21.13 -2.07 -1.07
C ASN A 70 -19.73 -2.64 -0.86
N PHE A 71 -18.71 -1.84 -1.20
CA PHE A 71 -17.30 -2.16 -1.01
C PHE A 71 -16.75 -1.38 0.19
N LEU A 72 -16.39 -2.09 1.24
CA LEU A 72 -15.74 -1.54 2.42
C LEU A 72 -14.24 -1.79 2.37
N VAL A 73 -13.43 -0.82 2.77
CA VAL A 73 -11.98 -0.98 2.89
C VAL A 73 -11.47 -0.42 4.20
N SER A 74 -10.70 -1.22 4.95
CA SER A 74 -10.00 -0.78 6.16
C SER A 74 -8.62 -0.18 5.82
N ALA A 75 -8.11 0.68 6.72
CA ALA A 75 -6.91 1.49 6.47
C ALA A 75 -7.01 2.21 5.11
N ALA A 76 -8.20 2.76 4.82
CA ALA A 76 -8.56 3.30 3.51
C ALA A 76 -7.66 4.45 3.05
N ALA A 77 -7.14 5.25 3.98
CA ALA A 77 -6.21 6.34 3.66
C ALA A 77 -4.74 5.90 3.60
N GLY A 78 -4.46 4.60 3.65
CA GLY A 78 -3.13 4.04 3.45
C GLY A 78 -2.81 3.80 1.96
N ALA A 79 -1.58 3.38 1.68
CA ALA A 79 -1.08 3.18 0.32
C ALA A 79 -1.93 2.21 -0.52
N THR A 80 -2.24 1.03 0.02
CA THR A 80 -3.05 0.01 -0.69
C THR A 80 -4.55 0.32 -0.61
N GLY A 81 -5.04 0.71 0.58
CA GLY A 81 -6.47 0.94 0.80
C GLY A 81 -7.03 2.06 -0.07
N SER A 82 -6.29 3.15 -0.25
CA SER A 82 -6.71 4.28 -1.09
C SER A 82 -6.82 3.92 -2.57
N LEU A 83 -5.95 3.05 -3.05
CA LEU A 83 -5.98 2.55 -4.42
C LEU A 83 -7.10 1.51 -4.60
N ALA A 84 -7.28 0.60 -3.61
CA ALA A 84 -8.34 -0.41 -3.66
C ALA A 84 -9.73 0.22 -3.78
N GLY A 85 -10.02 1.26 -2.99
CA GLY A 85 -11.29 1.97 -3.09
C GLY A 85 -11.51 2.63 -4.44
N GLN A 86 -10.50 3.27 -5.02
CA GLN A 86 -10.60 3.87 -6.35
C GLN A 86 -10.82 2.81 -7.44
N ILE A 87 -10.15 1.66 -7.36
CA ILE A 87 -10.36 0.55 -8.29
C ILE A 87 -11.78 -0.01 -8.16
N ALA A 88 -12.30 -0.14 -6.93
CA ALA A 88 -13.67 -0.56 -6.69
C ALA A 88 -14.70 0.45 -7.23
N LYS A 89 -14.40 1.77 -7.15
CA LYS A 89 -15.21 2.81 -7.81
C LYS A 89 -15.27 2.61 -9.32
N LYS A 90 -14.15 2.31 -9.95
CA LYS A 90 -14.08 2.02 -11.39
C LYS A 90 -14.86 0.76 -11.76
N ALA A 91 -14.97 -0.21 -10.86
CA ALA A 91 -15.81 -1.40 -11.02
C ALA A 91 -17.31 -1.12 -10.76
N GLY A 92 -17.69 0.11 -10.43
CA GLY A 92 -19.08 0.52 -10.19
C GLY A 92 -19.61 0.25 -8.79
N CYS A 93 -18.75 -0.04 -7.82
CA CYS A 93 -19.15 -0.22 -6.43
C CYS A 93 -19.47 1.12 -5.74
N ARG A 94 -20.33 1.03 -4.72
CA ARG A 94 -20.45 2.05 -3.70
C ARG A 94 -19.36 1.83 -2.66
N VAL A 95 -18.43 2.79 -2.49
CA VAL A 95 -17.20 2.62 -1.72
C VAL A 95 -17.25 3.34 -0.38
N ILE A 96 -16.98 2.59 0.67
CA ILE A 96 -16.93 3.06 2.06
C ILE A 96 -15.50 2.86 2.58
N GLY A 97 -14.86 3.92 3.09
CA GLY A 97 -13.52 3.87 3.65
C GLY A 97 -13.50 3.99 5.16
N LEU A 98 -12.68 3.16 5.85
CA LEU A 98 -12.41 3.32 7.27
C LEU A 98 -11.08 4.05 7.45
N ALA A 99 -11.12 5.20 8.15
CA ALA A 99 -9.94 6.01 8.44
C ALA A 99 -9.97 6.52 9.90
N GLY A 100 -8.84 6.98 10.41
CA GLY A 100 -8.70 7.31 11.84
C GLY A 100 -8.58 8.82 12.13
N SER A 101 -8.94 9.69 11.18
CA SER A 101 -9.03 11.13 11.40
C SER A 101 -9.94 11.78 10.36
N LYS A 102 -10.46 12.96 10.73
CA LYS A 102 -11.30 13.76 9.83
C LYS A 102 -10.57 14.10 8.53
N GLU A 103 -9.32 14.55 8.60
CA GLU A 103 -8.50 14.89 7.43
C GLU A 103 -8.41 13.72 6.43
N LYS A 104 -8.23 12.49 6.94
CA LYS A 104 -8.20 11.28 6.11
C LYS A 104 -9.55 10.99 5.48
N CYS A 105 -10.62 11.14 6.24
CA CYS A 105 -11.98 10.97 5.74
C CYS A 105 -12.30 11.98 4.64
N ASP A 106 -11.97 13.26 4.85
CA ASP A 106 -12.16 14.31 3.85
C ASP A 106 -11.39 13.99 2.58
N TRP A 107 -10.10 13.61 2.69
CA TRP A 107 -9.29 13.21 1.52
C TRP A 107 -9.88 12.03 0.74
N LEU A 108 -10.42 11.03 1.43
CA LEU A 108 -11.07 9.88 0.77
C LEU A 108 -12.29 10.31 -0.04
N VAL A 109 -13.13 11.19 0.51
CA VAL A 109 -14.37 11.62 -0.14
C VAL A 109 -14.10 12.68 -1.20
N ASP A 110 -13.40 13.75 -0.84
CA ASP A 110 -13.28 14.95 -1.69
C ASP A 110 -12.29 14.75 -2.83
N ASP A 111 -11.18 14.04 -2.59
CA ASP A 111 -10.12 13.84 -3.58
C ASP A 111 -10.20 12.50 -4.32
N LEU A 112 -10.54 11.42 -3.61
CA LEU A 112 -10.52 10.07 -4.17
C LEU A 112 -11.91 9.57 -4.60
N GLY A 113 -12.98 10.32 -4.31
CA GLY A 113 -14.34 10.03 -4.74
C GLY A 113 -15.00 8.84 -4.06
N PHE A 114 -14.61 8.52 -2.82
CA PHE A 114 -15.32 7.56 -2.00
C PHE A 114 -16.71 8.09 -1.68
N ASP A 115 -17.70 7.21 -1.60
CA ASP A 115 -19.08 7.63 -1.31
C ASP A 115 -19.27 7.96 0.17
N VAL A 116 -18.51 7.28 1.05
CA VAL A 116 -18.55 7.48 2.51
C VAL A 116 -17.15 7.24 3.07
N ALA A 117 -16.78 8.02 4.08
CA ALA A 117 -15.65 7.73 4.95
C ALA A 117 -16.11 7.75 6.41
N ILE A 118 -15.75 6.70 7.18
CA ILE A 118 -16.09 6.53 8.59
C ILE A 118 -14.84 6.76 9.42
N ASN A 119 -14.89 7.74 10.33
CA ASN A 119 -13.84 7.90 11.34
C ASN A 119 -14.09 6.94 12.51
N TYR A 120 -13.47 5.75 12.43
CA TYR A 120 -13.66 4.69 13.41
C TYR A 120 -13.14 5.02 14.81
N LYS A 121 -12.40 6.14 14.99
CA LYS A 121 -11.97 6.64 16.32
C LYS A 121 -13.02 7.52 16.99
N GLU A 122 -13.92 8.11 16.23
CA GLU A 122 -14.95 9.04 16.71
C GLU A 122 -16.35 8.45 16.63
N GLU A 123 -16.59 7.51 15.69
CA GLU A 123 -17.89 6.87 15.47
C GLU A 123 -17.86 5.41 15.97
N ASN A 124 -18.97 4.94 16.52
CA ASN A 124 -19.15 3.52 16.77
C ASN A 124 -19.27 2.80 15.42
N LEU A 125 -18.30 1.93 15.10
CA LEU A 125 -18.19 1.29 13.80
C LEU A 125 -19.43 0.46 13.43
N ASP A 126 -19.95 -0.34 14.35
CA ASP A 126 -21.14 -1.17 14.09
C ASP A 126 -22.37 -0.32 13.72
N SER A 127 -22.63 0.75 14.48
CA SER A 127 -23.71 1.67 14.19
C SER A 127 -23.53 2.40 12.86
N ALA A 128 -22.30 2.82 12.55
CA ALA A 128 -21.99 3.47 11.29
C ALA A 128 -22.19 2.52 10.09
N LEU A 129 -21.75 1.25 10.21
CA LEU A 129 -21.96 0.24 9.17
C LEU A 129 -23.44 -0.04 8.93
N LYS A 130 -24.25 -0.18 9.98
CA LYS A 130 -25.72 -0.35 9.86
C LYS A 130 -26.38 0.86 9.20
N LYS A 131 -25.89 2.06 9.47
CA LYS A 131 -26.39 3.30 8.86
C LYS A 131 -26.04 3.41 7.38
N TYR A 132 -24.78 3.14 7.02
CA TYR A 132 -24.29 3.37 5.67
C TYR A 132 -24.40 2.15 4.75
N CYS A 133 -24.52 0.94 5.31
CA CYS A 133 -24.68 -0.31 4.57
C CYS A 133 -25.88 -1.11 5.14
N PRO A 134 -27.11 -0.59 5.07
CA PRO A 134 -28.27 -1.26 5.69
C PRO A 134 -28.53 -2.65 5.11
N GLU A 135 -28.18 -2.90 3.85
CA GLU A 135 -28.28 -4.21 3.19
C GLU A 135 -27.07 -5.11 3.45
N GLY A 136 -26.07 -4.60 4.17
CA GLY A 136 -24.81 -5.27 4.47
C GLY A 136 -23.68 -4.92 3.51
N ILE A 137 -22.51 -5.49 3.83
CA ILE A 137 -21.25 -5.28 3.10
C ILE A 137 -21.05 -6.47 2.16
N ASP A 138 -20.96 -6.20 0.85
CA ASP A 138 -20.76 -7.24 -0.17
C ASP A 138 -19.30 -7.63 -0.30
N ILE A 139 -18.39 -6.64 -0.21
CA ILE A 139 -16.95 -6.87 -0.27
C ILE A 139 -16.27 -6.09 0.85
N TYR A 140 -15.43 -6.76 1.62
CA TYR A 140 -14.57 -6.12 2.60
C TYR A 140 -13.10 -6.36 2.29
N PHE A 141 -12.42 -5.34 1.79
CA PHE A 141 -10.97 -5.38 1.57
C PHE A 141 -10.26 -5.15 2.91
N ASP A 142 -9.79 -6.24 3.50
CA ASP A 142 -9.22 -6.22 4.86
C ASP A 142 -7.72 -6.03 4.86
N ASN A 143 -7.27 -4.89 5.41
CA ASN A 143 -5.86 -4.58 5.68
C ASN A 143 -5.51 -4.69 7.17
N VAL A 144 -6.49 -4.89 8.07
CA VAL A 144 -6.32 -4.69 9.51
C VAL A 144 -6.52 -5.96 10.32
N ALA A 145 -7.56 -6.75 10.03
CA ALA A 145 -8.03 -7.88 10.85
C ALA A 145 -8.53 -7.46 12.26
N GLY A 146 -8.44 -8.35 13.25
CA GLY A 146 -8.78 -8.09 14.64
C GLY A 146 -10.22 -7.64 14.86
N ASP A 147 -10.45 -6.70 15.78
CA ASP A 147 -11.78 -6.23 16.18
C ASP A 147 -12.55 -5.56 15.03
N VAL A 148 -11.84 -4.94 14.09
CA VAL A 148 -12.46 -4.38 12.89
C VAL A 148 -13.09 -5.49 12.06
N LEU A 149 -12.36 -6.60 11.82
CA LEU A 149 -12.88 -7.76 11.11
C LEU A 149 -14.12 -8.35 11.82
N ASN A 150 -14.09 -8.51 13.15
CA ASN A 150 -15.23 -9.00 13.92
C ASN A 150 -16.48 -8.13 13.70
N THR A 151 -16.30 -6.80 13.79
CA THR A 151 -17.41 -5.84 13.59
C THR A 151 -17.95 -5.90 12.17
N VAL A 152 -17.07 -6.01 11.18
CA VAL A 152 -17.47 -6.11 9.77
C VAL A 152 -18.21 -7.42 9.49
N MET A 153 -17.74 -8.54 10.04
CA MET A 153 -18.38 -9.85 9.86
C MET A 153 -19.82 -9.88 10.37
N ALA A 154 -20.14 -9.14 11.44
CA ALA A 154 -21.50 -8.98 11.93
C ALA A 154 -22.43 -8.20 10.98
N ASN A 155 -21.85 -7.45 10.02
CA ASN A 155 -22.57 -6.56 9.09
C ASN A 155 -22.44 -6.99 7.61
N LEU A 156 -22.10 -8.25 7.34
CA LEU A 156 -21.96 -8.76 5.98
C LEU A 156 -23.30 -8.93 5.26
N ALA A 157 -23.30 -8.66 3.97
CA ALA A 157 -24.34 -9.08 3.05
C ALA A 157 -24.28 -10.59 2.79
N LEU A 158 -25.28 -11.14 2.14
CA LEU A 158 -25.30 -12.53 1.71
C LEU A 158 -24.26 -12.78 0.60
N ASN A 159 -23.48 -13.85 0.72
CA ASN A 159 -22.39 -14.20 -0.19
C ASN A 159 -21.26 -13.15 -0.24
N ALA A 160 -21.04 -12.47 0.87
CA ALA A 160 -19.95 -11.50 0.98
C ALA A 160 -18.57 -12.13 0.75
N ARG A 161 -17.64 -11.34 0.24
CA ARG A 161 -16.25 -11.73 -0.03
C ARG A 161 -15.32 -10.84 0.76
N ILE A 162 -14.33 -11.46 1.43
CA ILE A 162 -13.33 -10.73 2.23
C ILE A 162 -11.95 -11.05 1.66
N PRO A 163 -11.44 -10.23 0.70
CA PRO A 163 -10.02 -10.25 0.33
C PRO A 163 -9.15 -9.85 1.53
N LEU A 164 -8.35 -10.77 2.05
CA LEU A 164 -7.45 -10.54 3.17
C LEU A 164 -6.08 -10.11 2.66
N SER A 165 -5.82 -8.80 2.72
CA SER A 165 -4.62 -8.15 2.19
C SER A 165 -3.55 -7.91 3.26
N GLY A 166 -3.94 -7.68 4.52
CA GLY A 166 -3.01 -7.35 5.58
C GLY A 166 -3.56 -7.60 6.98
N LEU A 167 -2.66 -7.57 7.96
CA LEU A 167 -2.95 -7.87 9.36
C LEU A 167 -2.37 -6.76 10.27
N LEU A 168 -2.66 -5.48 9.96
CA LEU A 168 -2.04 -4.34 10.67
C LEU A 168 -2.25 -4.38 12.18
N ALA A 169 -3.40 -4.88 12.65
CA ALA A 169 -3.65 -5.04 14.08
C ALA A 169 -2.68 -6.02 14.75
N GLN A 170 -2.16 -7.00 14.00
CA GLN A 170 -1.25 -8.02 14.53
C GLN A 170 0.23 -7.58 14.53
N TYR A 171 0.61 -6.64 13.68
CA TYR A 171 2.03 -6.29 13.50
C TYR A 171 2.66 -5.62 14.73
N ASN A 172 1.86 -5.03 15.62
CA ASN A 172 2.31 -4.39 16.86
C ASN A 172 2.35 -5.34 18.06
N GLU A 173 1.80 -6.56 17.94
CA GLU A 173 1.71 -7.50 19.05
C GLU A 173 3.03 -8.24 19.24
N LYS A 174 3.69 -8.00 20.37
CA LYS A 174 4.95 -8.68 20.73
C LYS A 174 4.67 -10.14 21.09
N GLY A 175 4.77 -11.04 20.11
CA GLY A 175 4.81 -12.48 20.33
C GLY A 175 3.46 -13.17 20.56
N ALA A 176 2.37 -12.44 20.72
CA ALA A 176 1.02 -13.02 20.78
C ALA A 176 0.35 -12.92 19.40
N ARG A 177 -0.21 -14.03 18.93
CA ARG A 177 -1.11 -13.97 17.77
C ARG A 177 -2.44 -13.38 18.24
N LEU A 178 -3.00 -12.45 17.48
CA LEU A 178 -4.40 -12.06 17.70
C LEU A 178 -5.29 -13.30 17.57
N PRO A 179 -6.30 -13.44 18.43
CA PRO A 179 -7.31 -14.47 18.24
C PRO A 179 -7.97 -14.27 16.88
N GLY A 180 -8.41 -15.36 16.27
CA GLY A 180 -9.25 -15.28 15.08
C GLY A 180 -10.60 -14.62 15.39
N PRO A 181 -11.43 -14.37 14.37
CA PRO A 181 -12.77 -13.86 14.59
C PRO A 181 -13.55 -14.73 15.57
N ASP A 182 -14.21 -14.11 16.53
CA ASP A 182 -15.03 -14.81 17.53
C ASP A 182 -16.45 -15.11 17.02
N ASN A 183 -16.82 -14.56 15.87
CA ASN A 183 -18.10 -14.71 15.20
C ASN A 183 -17.99 -15.44 13.85
N PHE A 184 -17.23 -16.53 13.82
CA PHE A 184 -17.05 -17.36 12.60
C PHE A 184 -18.36 -17.94 12.05
N ASP A 185 -19.39 -18.05 12.89
CA ASP A 185 -20.75 -18.44 12.48
C ASP A 185 -21.30 -17.53 11.38
N GLN A 186 -20.87 -16.26 11.34
CA GLN A 186 -21.29 -15.33 10.28
C GLN A 186 -20.85 -15.75 8.88
N LEU A 187 -19.71 -16.43 8.75
CA LEU A 187 -19.29 -17.00 7.46
C LEU A 187 -20.30 -18.02 6.96
N LEU A 188 -20.74 -18.93 7.85
CA LEU A 188 -21.77 -19.91 7.54
C LEU A 188 -23.11 -19.25 7.24
N MET A 189 -23.57 -18.36 8.14
CA MET A 189 -24.90 -17.74 8.04
C MET A 189 -25.04 -16.84 6.81
N LYS A 190 -23.97 -16.19 6.42
CA LYS A 190 -23.91 -15.29 5.25
C LYS A 190 -23.39 -15.99 3.99
N ARG A 191 -22.93 -17.26 4.06
CA ARG A 191 -22.24 -17.98 2.96
C ARG A 191 -21.07 -17.14 2.44
N ALA A 192 -20.43 -16.40 3.33
CA ALA A 192 -19.32 -15.51 3.02
C ALA A 192 -17.99 -16.28 2.90
N THR A 193 -17.03 -15.68 2.24
CA THR A 193 -15.67 -16.21 2.09
C THR A 193 -14.63 -15.23 2.59
N ILE A 194 -13.60 -15.75 3.25
CA ILE A 194 -12.35 -15.01 3.51
C ILE A 194 -11.28 -15.66 2.65
N THR A 195 -10.64 -14.86 1.80
CA THR A 195 -9.62 -15.34 0.87
C THR A 195 -8.33 -14.57 1.07
N GLY A 196 -7.30 -15.23 1.60
CA GLY A 196 -5.94 -14.71 1.60
C GLY A 196 -5.37 -14.73 0.18
N PHE A 197 -4.60 -13.72 -0.17
CA PHE A 197 -3.89 -13.65 -1.44
C PHE A 197 -2.51 -13.03 -1.26
N PHE A 198 -1.61 -13.39 -2.14
CA PHE A 198 -0.26 -12.84 -2.16
C PHE A 198 0.04 -12.30 -3.56
N CYS A 199 0.25 -11.00 -3.66
CA CYS A 199 0.41 -10.31 -4.93
C CYS A 199 1.46 -10.95 -5.87
N PRO A 200 2.63 -11.45 -5.38
CA PRO A 200 3.59 -12.15 -6.21
C PRO A 200 3.09 -13.42 -6.93
N ASP A 201 1.99 -14.03 -6.47
CA ASP A 201 1.41 -15.19 -7.16
C ASP A 201 0.79 -14.80 -8.53
N PHE A 202 0.65 -13.50 -8.80
CA PHE A 202 0.06 -12.92 -10.02
C PHE A 202 1.10 -12.23 -10.91
N LEU A 203 2.38 -12.59 -10.81
CA LEU A 203 3.45 -11.95 -11.59
C LEU A 203 3.28 -12.10 -13.10
N GLU A 204 2.68 -13.18 -13.59
CA GLU A 204 2.39 -13.37 -15.00
C GLU A 204 1.42 -12.32 -15.55
N ASP A 205 0.49 -11.85 -14.73
CA ASP A 205 -0.43 -10.76 -15.05
C ASP A 205 0.19 -9.36 -14.89
N GLY A 206 1.37 -9.28 -14.33
CA GLY A 206 2.05 -8.05 -13.98
C GLY A 206 2.08 -7.00 -15.07
N PRO A 207 2.56 -7.32 -16.29
CA PRO A 207 2.63 -6.35 -17.38
C PRO A 207 1.25 -5.78 -17.77
N ARG A 208 0.21 -6.61 -17.76
CA ARG A 208 -1.17 -6.20 -18.02
C ARG A 208 -1.69 -5.25 -16.94
N ILE A 209 -1.46 -5.61 -15.67
CA ILE A 209 -1.92 -4.81 -14.52
C ILE A 209 -1.20 -3.46 -14.51
N GLU A 210 0.11 -3.46 -14.71
CA GLU A 210 0.92 -2.24 -14.71
C GLU A 210 0.52 -1.28 -15.84
N ALA A 211 0.27 -1.80 -17.05
CA ALA A 211 -0.21 -1.01 -18.18
C ALA A 211 -1.55 -0.33 -17.86
N LEU A 212 -2.51 -1.06 -17.27
CA LEU A 212 -3.81 -0.55 -16.89
C LEU A 212 -3.71 0.51 -15.79
N LEU A 213 -2.93 0.26 -14.74
CA LEU A 213 -2.71 1.22 -13.66
C LEU A 213 -2.02 2.49 -14.18
N SER A 214 -1.07 2.35 -15.11
CA SER A 214 -0.37 3.47 -15.75
C SER A 214 -1.33 4.33 -16.59
N GLU A 215 -2.24 3.69 -17.34
CA GLU A 215 -3.29 4.39 -18.08
C GLU A 215 -4.17 5.22 -17.13
N TRP A 216 -4.71 4.61 -16.10
CA TRP A 216 -5.56 5.30 -15.11
C TRP A 216 -4.83 6.41 -14.36
N TYR A 217 -3.53 6.22 -14.08
CA TYR A 217 -2.71 7.25 -13.46
C TYR A 217 -2.49 8.44 -14.39
N LYS A 218 -2.10 8.19 -15.65
CA LYS A 218 -1.90 9.24 -16.68
C LYS A 218 -3.18 10.02 -16.98
N GLU A 219 -4.34 9.38 -16.91
CA GLU A 219 -5.65 10.03 -17.06
C GLU A 219 -6.06 10.84 -15.81
N GLY A 220 -5.33 10.75 -14.70
CA GLY A 220 -5.69 11.36 -13.42
C GLY A 220 -6.87 10.69 -12.71
N SER A 221 -7.31 9.53 -13.19
CA SER A 221 -8.42 8.75 -12.64
C SER A 221 -8.01 7.75 -11.57
N LEU A 222 -6.71 7.55 -11.36
CA LEU A 222 -6.11 6.86 -10.22
C LEU A 222 -5.10 7.81 -9.56
N LYS A 223 -5.36 8.17 -8.32
CA LYS A 223 -4.56 9.13 -7.56
C LYS A 223 -3.87 8.44 -6.40
N PHE A 224 -2.71 8.94 -6.01
CA PHE A 224 -2.03 8.53 -4.78
C PHE A 224 -1.50 9.75 -4.03
N LYS A 225 -1.16 9.57 -2.78
CA LYS A 225 -0.46 10.58 -1.96
C LYS A 225 0.78 9.94 -1.36
N ALA A 226 1.89 10.67 -1.38
CA ALA A 226 3.13 10.28 -0.73
C ALA A 226 3.33 11.08 0.56
N ASP A 227 3.57 10.38 1.68
CA ASP A 227 4.04 10.96 2.94
C ASP A 227 5.56 10.80 2.96
N VAL A 228 6.28 11.82 2.48
CA VAL A 228 7.72 11.79 2.29
C VAL A 228 8.44 12.32 3.52
N THR A 229 9.33 11.52 4.07
CA THR A 229 10.28 11.94 5.14
C THR A 229 11.66 12.07 4.53
N ILE A 230 12.38 13.16 4.86
CA ILE A 230 13.71 13.42 4.32
C ILE A 230 14.79 12.86 5.26
N GLY A 231 15.83 12.25 4.68
CA GLY A 231 17.01 11.73 5.36
C GLY A 231 16.88 10.27 5.81
N LEU A 232 17.93 9.48 5.54
CA LEU A 232 18.02 8.08 5.94
C LEU A 232 17.93 7.89 7.46
N GLU A 233 18.50 8.84 8.22
CA GLU A 233 18.46 8.88 9.67
C GLU A 233 17.04 8.91 10.23
N ASN A 234 16.07 9.37 9.46
CA ASN A 234 14.66 9.48 9.83
C ASN A 234 13.80 8.26 9.41
N VAL A 235 14.42 7.22 8.88
CA VAL A 235 13.70 6.02 8.39
C VAL A 235 12.85 5.37 9.48
N LEU A 236 13.33 5.30 10.71
CA LEU A 236 12.58 4.72 11.83
C LEU A 236 11.39 5.61 12.24
N VAL A 237 11.52 6.92 12.10
CA VAL A 237 10.42 7.86 12.35
C VAL A 237 9.31 7.65 11.31
N ALA A 238 9.68 7.61 10.03
CA ALA A 238 8.76 7.34 8.93
C ALA A 238 8.08 5.97 9.08
N TYR A 239 8.86 4.93 9.41
CA TYR A 239 8.36 3.58 9.62
C TYR A 239 7.33 3.51 10.76
N LYS A 240 7.58 4.23 11.86
CA LYS A 240 6.68 4.28 13.02
C LYS A 240 5.32 4.87 12.68
N LYS A 241 5.23 5.85 11.77
CA LYS A 241 3.96 6.46 11.33
C LYS A 241 2.96 5.41 10.80
N ILE A 242 3.44 4.33 10.18
CA ILE A 242 2.58 3.26 9.63
C ILE A 242 1.80 2.56 10.74
N PHE A 243 2.40 2.39 11.92
CA PHE A 243 1.80 1.70 13.06
C PHE A 243 0.94 2.63 13.92
N THR A 244 1.30 3.91 14.00
CA THR A 244 0.51 4.91 14.75
C THR A 244 -0.66 5.44 13.94
N GLY A 245 -0.68 5.16 12.64
CA GLY A 245 -1.69 5.66 11.72
C GLY A 245 -1.59 7.18 11.52
N GLU A 246 -0.40 7.75 11.58
CA GLU A 246 -0.17 9.18 11.31
C GLU A 246 0.00 9.47 9.82
N ASN A 247 0.45 8.47 9.04
CA ASN A 247 0.68 8.63 7.59
C ASN A 247 -0.63 8.81 6.82
N ILE A 248 -0.57 9.55 5.72
CA ILE A 248 -1.60 9.60 4.68
C ILE A 248 -0.99 9.10 3.37
N GLY A 249 -1.60 8.09 2.77
CA GLY A 249 -1.08 7.48 1.54
C GLY A 249 0.17 6.61 1.80
N LYS A 250 1.11 6.66 0.87
CA LYS A 250 2.35 5.87 0.88
C LYS A 250 3.43 6.57 1.69
N THR A 251 3.90 5.93 2.75
CA THR A 251 5.08 6.40 3.49
C THR A 251 6.35 6.11 2.70
N LEU A 252 7.12 7.15 2.44
CA LEU A 252 8.38 7.13 1.72
C LEU A 252 9.48 7.82 2.54
N VAL A 253 10.72 7.43 2.29
CA VAL A 253 11.90 8.14 2.77
C VAL A 253 12.72 8.57 1.57
N ASN A 254 12.99 9.86 1.46
CA ASN A 254 13.90 10.41 0.45
C ASN A 254 15.28 10.63 1.10
N TRP A 255 16.28 9.98 0.55
CA TRP A 255 17.66 10.01 1.10
C TRP A 255 18.34 11.36 0.98
N ASN A 256 18.01 12.13 -0.05
CA ASN A 256 18.69 13.40 -0.34
C ASN A 256 17.82 14.61 -0.01
N SER A 257 18.46 15.61 0.60
CA SER A 257 17.88 16.93 0.83
C SER A 257 17.67 17.77 -0.46
N THR A 258 18.16 17.29 -1.59
CA THR A 258 18.01 17.93 -2.92
C THR A 258 16.99 17.19 -3.77
N SER A 259 16.27 17.90 -4.60
CA SER A 259 15.11 17.45 -5.41
C SER A 259 15.38 16.33 -6.43
N SER A 260 16.56 15.73 -6.44
CA SER A 260 16.98 14.61 -7.30
C SER A 260 17.30 13.34 -6.53
N GLY A 261 16.70 13.14 -5.36
CA GLY A 261 17.06 12.07 -4.45
C GLY A 261 16.30 10.77 -4.64
N VAL A 262 16.91 9.72 -4.19
CA VAL A 262 16.38 8.36 -4.10
C VAL A 262 15.21 8.30 -3.12
N ALA A 263 14.06 7.81 -3.55
CA ALA A 263 12.94 7.52 -2.66
C ALA A 263 12.89 6.03 -2.32
N VAL A 264 12.69 5.70 -1.05
CA VAL A 264 12.50 4.33 -0.59
C VAL A 264 11.10 4.13 -0.06
N GLY A 265 10.38 3.19 -0.67
CA GLY A 265 9.09 2.77 -0.18
C GLY A 265 9.24 1.82 1.00
N LEU A 266 8.67 2.19 2.15
CA LEU A 266 8.62 1.31 3.30
C LEU A 266 7.50 0.27 3.11
N ILE A 267 7.86 -1.02 3.19
CA ILE A 267 6.91 -2.13 3.11
C ILE A 267 6.99 -2.93 4.40
N LEU A 268 5.83 -3.16 4.98
CA LEU A 268 5.68 -4.12 6.06
C LEU A 268 5.78 -5.53 5.48
N LYS A 269 6.76 -6.30 5.92
CA LYS A 269 6.86 -7.72 5.59
C LYS A 269 6.03 -8.50 6.61
N SER A 270 4.92 -9.07 6.18
CA SER A 270 4.22 -10.09 6.95
C SER A 270 4.93 -11.42 6.74
N GLY A 271 5.53 -11.98 7.78
CA GLY A 271 6.09 -13.33 7.74
C GLY A 271 7.32 -13.48 8.62
N THR A 272 7.33 -14.52 9.44
CA THR A 272 8.43 -14.96 10.29
C THR A 272 9.49 -15.69 9.46
N SER A 273 10.26 -15.00 8.66
CA SER A 273 11.56 -15.50 8.19
C SER A 273 12.65 -14.61 8.74
N ALA A 274 13.53 -15.22 9.52
CA ALA A 274 14.75 -14.59 10.00
C ALA A 274 15.58 -14.11 8.80
N GLY A 275 15.63 -12.83 8.58
CA GLY A 275 16.48 -12.23 7.56
C GLY A 275 15.89 -10.95 6.97
N GLY A 276 16.37 -9.83 7.45
CA GLY A 276 16.37 -8.53 6.79
C GLY A 276 15.02 -7.89 6.45
N ASN A 277 14.86 -6.65 6.85
CA ASN A 277 13.80 -5.77 6.30
C ASN A 277 14.12 -5.50 4.84
N THR A 278 13.35 -6.06 3.91
CA THR A 278 13.42 -5.72 2.49
C THR A 278 12.41 -4.64 2.18
N SER A 279 12.82 -3.57 1.52
CA SER A 279 11.95 -2.52 1.01
C SER A 279 12.03 -2.48 -0.50
N ILE A 280 10.96 -2.08 -1.17
CA ILE A 280 11.03 -1.71 -2.59
C ILE A 280 11.68 -0.33 -2.64
N THR A 281 12.73 -0.22 -3.43
CA THR A 281 13.52 0.99 -3.57
C THR A 281 13.48 1.45 -5.02
N THR A 282 13.24 2.73 -5.25
CA THR A 282 13.67 3.39 -6.48
C THR A 282 14.96 4.10 -6.20
N CYS A 283 15.95 3.92 -7.04
CA CYS A 283 17.20 4.64 -6.94
C CYS A 283 17.68 5.05 -8.33
N ARG A 284 18.38 6.19 -8.40
CA ARG A 284 19.15 6.53 -9.59
C ARG A 284 20.49 5.84 -9.49
N ILE A 285 20.95 5.30 -10.60
CA ILE A 285 22.30 4.78 -10.73
C ILE A 285 23.25 5.99 -10.74
N TYR A 286 24.04 6.16 -9.69
CA TYR A 286 24.81 7.38 -9.42
C TYR A 286 26.28 7.25 -9.82
N ASP A 287 26.92 8.36 -10.30
CA ASP A 287 28.37 8.45 -10.52
C ASP A 287 29.13 8.61 -9.19
N PRO A 288 29.96 7.66 -8.80
CA PRO A 288 30.72 7.75 -7.56
C PRO A 288 31.82 8.84 -7.57
N SER A 289 32.18 9.41 -8.72
CA SER A 289 33.23 10.42 -8.81
C SER A 289 32.82 11.78 -8.25
N ALA A 290 31.53 12.05 -8.11
CA ALA A 290 31.00 13.33 -7.63
C ALA A 290 30.85 13.43 -6.09
N THR A 291 31.04 12.34 -5.34
CA THR A 291 30.51 12.25 -3.97
C THR A 291 31.55 11.98 -2.88
N VAL A 292 32.78 11.61 -3.22
CA VAL A 292 33.83 11.33 -2.21
C VAL A 292 34.19 12.58 -1.37
N SER A 293 34.03 13.76 -1.94
CA SER A 293 34.32 15.03 -1.22
C SER A 293 33.27 15.32 -0.12
N ASN A 294 32.03 14.92 -0.30
CA ASN A 294 30.94 15.25 0.62
C ASN A 294 30.79 14.24 1.78
N LEU A 295 31.26 13.01 1.61
CA LEU A 295 31.26 11.99 2.67
C LEU A 295 32.30 12.25 3.77
N ILE A 296 33.37 12.93 3.41
CA ILE A 296 34.43 13.31 4.40
C ILE A 296 33.95 14.45 5.30
N GLU A 297 33.08 15.35 4.81
CA GLU A 297 32.50 16.43 5.62
C GLU A 297 31.39 15.96 6.56
N ALA A 298 30.73 14.81 6.28
CA ALA A 298 29.67 14.27 7.11
C ALA A 298 30.12 13.40 8.30
N GLY A 299 31.46 13.23 8.51
CA GLY A 299 31.99 12.64 9.73
C GLY A 299 31.82 11.12 9.87
N VAL A 300 31.65 10.40 8.80
CA VAL A 300 31.63 8.93 8.82
C VAL A 300 33.07 8.42 8.75
N SER A 301 33.65 8.11 9.92
CA SER A 301 34.89 7.37 10.02
C SER A 301 34.62 5.87 9.83
N ASN A 302 35.53 5.21 9.10
CA ASN A 302 35.57 3.76 8.82
C ASN A 302 35.30 2.87 10.03
#